data_45f9ad9f22090bc8f4ca161044ba5cff
#
_entry.id   45f9ad9f22090bc8f4ca161044ba5cff
#
_cell.length_a   1.000
_cell.length_b   1.000
_cell.length_c   1.000
_cell.angle_alpha   90.00
_cell.angle_beta   90.00
_cell.angle_gamma   90.00
#
_symmetry.space_group_name_H-M   'P 1'
#
loop_
_entity.id
_entity.type
_entity.pdbx_description
1 polymer ?
#
loop_
_entity_poly.entity_id
_entity_poly.type
_entity_poly.pdbx_seq_one_letter_code
_entity_poly.pdbx_strand_id
1 'polypeptide(L)'
;MSESLLDDSEAWKFRIDIPEELKYVLVSDMELITHKKLLFGLPAKITVSTILSEYVKHVEKEKLDNISMISEVMSGMKDMLDGLLRSNLLYKSEIPQYAEKVHKGNLTPSNVYGSAHLLRLMVHMGSFLNNSNMDTSDESNVELIERIINNFLLYLDANHARLFTSKNYTQNAEEYIKREEIKTE
;
A
#
# COMPACT_ATOMS: atom_id res chain seq x y z
N MET A 1 -33.57 16.82 -35.51
CA MET A 1 -32.36 15.96 -35.58
C MET A 1 -31.43 16.42 -34.47
N SER A 2 -31.46 15.72 -33.38
CA SER A 2 -30.56 15.92 -32.25
C SER A 2 -29.43 14.96 -32.42
N GLU A 3 -28.27 15.47 -32.83
CA GLU A 3 -27.01 14.71 -32.71
C GLU A 3 -26.71 14.54 -31.23
N SER A 4 -26.76 13.30 -30.81
CA SER A 4 -26.25 12.88 -29.51
C SER A 4 -24.75 13.14 -29.51
N LEU A 5 -24.34 14.14 -28.75
CA LEU A 5 -22.96 14.32 -28.35
C LEU A 5 -22.59 13.06 -27.54
N LEU A 6 -21.94 12.12 -28.21
CA LEU A 6 -21.21 11.06 -27.54
C LEU A 6 -20.12 11.76 -26.74
N ASP A 7 -20.23 11.65 -25.43
CA ASP A 7 -19.20 12.08 -24.49
C ASP A 7 -18.02 11.10 -24.64
N ASP A 8 -17.12 11.43 -25.56
CA ASP A 8 -15.87 10.70 -25.83
C ASP A 8 -14.78 11.01 -24.79
N SER A 9 -15.16 11.27 -23.56
CA SER A 9 -14.20 11.29 -22.46
C SER A 9 -14.15 9.90 -21.78
N GLU A 10 -13.79 8.85 -22.50
CA GLU A 10 -13.19 7.69 -21.86
C GLU A 10 -11.80 8.11 -21.35
N ALA A 11 -11.81 8.86 -20.27
CA ALA A 11 -10.58 9.13 -19.54
C ALA A 11 -9.91 7.79 -19.24
N TRP A 12 -8.62 7.66 -19.59
CA TRP A 12 -7.84 6.46 -19.32
C TRP A 12 -7.98 6.07 -17.85
N LYS A 13 -8.32 4.80 -17.60
CA LYS A 13 -8.46 4.26 -16.25
C LYS A 13 -7.35 3.27 -16.00
N PHE A 14 -6.57 3.50 -14.95
CA PHE A 14 -5.56 2.55 -14.49
C PHE A 14 -6.21 1.22 -14.09
N ARG A 15 -5.69 0.12 -14.64
CA ARG A 15 -6.10 -1.25 -14.31
C ARG A 15 -5.06 -1.88 -13.41
N ILE A 16 -5.43 -2.09 -12.17
CA ILE A 16 -4.57 -2.73 -11.17
C ILE A 16 -5.12 -4.13 -10.89
N ASP A 17 -4.35 -5.14 -11.28
CA ASP A 17 -4.75 -6.55 -11.19
C ASP A 17 -4.09 -7.19 -9.95
N ILE A 18 -4.86 -7.30 -8.87
CA ILE A 18 -4.39 -7.95 -7.64
C ILE A 18 -4.38 -9.47 -7.86
N PRO A 19 -3.21 -10.15 -7.73
CA PRO A 19 -3.12 -11.60 -7.77
C PRO A 19 -4.03 -12.29 -6.75
N GLU A 20 -4.50 -13.49 -7.06
CA GLU A 20 -5.48 -14.19 -6.24
C GLU A 20 -4.98 -14.47 -4.81
N GLU A 21 -3.73 -14.90 -4.66
CA GLU A 21 -3.11 -15.13 -3.34
C GLU A 21 -3.07 -13.84 -2.50
N LEU A 22 -2.81 -12.70 -3.13
CA LEU A 22 -2.82 -11.41 -2.43
C LEU A 22 -4.23 -10.95 -2.04
N LYS A 23 -5.28 -11.37 -2.77
CA LYS A 23 -6.67 -11.15 -2.33
C LYS A 23 -6.99 -11.94 -1.07
N TYR A 24 -6.52 -13.18 -0.95
CA TYR A 24 -6.64 -13.95 0.29
C TYR A 24 -5.90 -13.30 1.45
N VAL A 25 -4.72 -12.74 1.19
CA VAL A 25 -3.97 -11.96 2.20
C VAL A 25 -4.79 -10.78 2.71
N LEU A 26 -5.44 -10.03 1.82
CA LEU A 26 -6.28 -8.88 2.19
C LEU A 26 -7.48 -9.30 3.05
N VAL A 27 -8.15 -10.40 2.70
CA VAL A 27 -9.27 -10.95 3.48
C VAL A 27 -8.78 -11.39 4.86
N SER A 28 -7.64 -12.09 4.93
CA SER A 28 -7.03 -12.52 6.19
C SER A 28 -6.62 -11.33 7.06
N ASP A 29 -6.02 -10.31 6.48
CA ASP A 29 -5.66 -9.07 7.17
C ASP A 29 -6.90 -8.39 7.79
N MET A 30 -7.95 -8.22 7.02
CA MET A 30 -9.21 -7.67 7.50
C MET A 30 -9.77 -8.49 8.68
N GLU A 31 -9.79 -9.83 8.56
CA GLU A 31 -10.27 -10.72 9.62
C GLU A 31 -9.45 -10.61 10.89
N LEU A 32 -8.12 -10.60 10.77
CA LEU A 32 -7.22 -10.47 11.92
C LEU A 32 -7.43 -9.16 12.68
N ILE A 33 -7.60 -8.06 11.97
CA ILE A 33 -7.79 -6.73 12.58
C ILE A 33 -9.20 -6.57 13.13
N THR A 34 -10.23 -6.87 12.32
CA THR A 34 -11.62 -6.51 12.65
C THR A 34 -12.30 -7.54 13.54
N HIS A 35 -12.10 -8.83 13.31
CA HIS A 35 -12.74 -9.91 14.08
C HIS A 35 -11.87 -10.41 15.23
N LYS A 36 -10.59 -10.70 14.98
CA LYS A 36 -9.68 -11.22 16.01
C LYS A 36 -9.07 -10.13 16.88
N LYS A 37 -9.29 -8.85 16.56
CA LYS A 37 -8.79 -7.69 17.30
C LYS A 37 -7.28 -7.71 17.50
N LEU A 38 -6.55 -8.17 16.49
CA LEU A 38 -5.10 -8.14 16.45
C LEU A 38 -4.60 -6.89 15.75
N LEU A 39 -3.40 -6.46 16.08
CA LEU A 39 -2.70 -5.35 15.42
C LEU A 39 -1.41 -5.84 14.81
N PHE A 40 -1.06 -5.25 13.67
CA PHE A 40 0.24 -5.46 13.05
C PHE A 40 1.34 -4.98 14.01
N GLY A 41 2.39 -5.79 14.21
CA GLY A 41 3.51 -5.43 15.07
C GLY A 41 4.32 -4.27 14.48
N LEU A 42 4.43 -3.17 15.22
CA LEU A 42 5.16 -1.99 14.80
C LEU A 42 6.34 -1.69 15.73
N PRO A 43 7.48 -1.26 15.19
CA PRO A 43 7.78 -1.20 13.76
C PRO A 43 7.80 -2.57 13.09
N ALA A 44 7.39 -2.62 11.82
CA ALA A 44 7.40 -3.86 11.04
C ALA A 44 8.81 -4.43 10.91
N LYS A 45 8.94 -5.75 10.91
CA LYS A 45 10.24 -6.41 10.69
C LYS A 45 10.78 -6.13 9.29
N ILE A 46 9.90 -6.09 8.30
CA ILE A 46 10.19 -5.69 6.93
C ILE A 46 9.27 -4.50 6.64
N THR A 47 9.85 -3.31 6.56
CA THR A 47 9.09 -2.08 6.36
C THR A 47 8.73 -1.87 4.90
N VAL A 48 7.75 -1.02 4.62
CA VAL A 48 7.39 -0.61 3.26
C VAL A 48 8.61 -0.05 2.53
N SER A 49 9.38 0.84 3.15
CA SER A 49 10.63 1.37 2.57
C SER A 49 11.61 0.27 2.17
N THR A 50 11.75 -0.77 2.99
CA THR A 50 12.60 -1.93 2.69
C THR A 50 12.07 -2.71 1.50
N ILE A 51 10.77 -3.01 1.46
CA ILE A 51 10.15 -3.77 0.36
C ILE A 51 10.34 -3.06 -0.98
N LEU A 52 10.07 -1.75 -1.03
CA LEU A 52 10.22 -0.95 -2.25
C LEU A 52 11.69 -0.89 -2.71
N SER A 53 12.64 -0.72 -1.77
CA SER A 53 14.08 -0.73 -2.08
C SER A 53 14.57 -2.09 -2.56
N GLU A 54 14.08 -3.18 -1.97
CA GLU A 54 14.40 -4.54 -2.42
C GLU A 54 13.92 -4.79 -3.85
N TYR A 55 12.71 -4.30 -4.19
CA TYR A 55 12.20 -4.42 -5.56
C TYR A 55 13.05 -3.66 -6.57
N VAL A 56 13.44 -2.42 -6.28
CA VAL A 56 14.32 -1.66 -7.17
C VAL A 56 15.64 -2.40 -7.40
N LYS A 57 16.26 -2.91 -6.34
CA LYS A 57 17.50 -3.72 -6.46
C LYS A 57 17.28 -5.03 -7.25
N HIS A 58 16.09 -5.63 -7.13
CA HIS A 58 15.74 -6.82 -7.91
C HIS A 58 15.68 -6.51 -9.39
N VAL A 59 14.99 -5.44 -9.80
CA VAL A 59 14.89 -5.07 -11.23
C VAL A 59 16.22 -4.61 -11.81
N GLU A 60 17.07 -3.96 -11.01
CA GLU A 60 18.45 -3.61 -11.40
C GLU A 60 19.29 -4.86 -11.67
N LYS A 61 19.21 -5.86 -10.81
CA LYS A 61 19.92 -7.13 -10.96
C LYS A 61 19.46 -7.91 -12.18
N GLU A 62 18.15 -7.92 -12.43
CA GLU A 62 17.55 -8.55 -13.62
C GLU A 62 17.77 -7.75 -14.91
N LYS A 63 18.39 -6.56 -14.81
CA LYS A 63 18.67 -5.64 -15.93
C LYS A 63 17.41 -5.32 -16.76
N LEU A 64 16.29 -5.10 -16.08
CA LEU A 64 15.05 -4.73 -16.72
C LEU A 64 15.14 -3.32 -17.30
N ASP A 65 14.35 -3.07 -18.35
CA ASP A 65 14.23 -1.74 -18.94
C ASP A 65 13.52 -0.77 -18.00
N ASN A 66 13.71 0.53 -18.22
CA ASN A 66 13.02 1.61 -17.51
C ASN A 66 13.27 1.66 -15.99
N ILE A 67 14.44 1.28 -15.51
CA ILE A 67 14.82 1.28 -14.08
C ILE A 67 14.56 2.65 -13.43
N SER A 68 14.87 3.75 -14.12
CA SER A 68 14.62 5.11 -13.63
C SER A 68 13.14 5.34 -13.36
N MET A 69 12.26 4.99 -14.31
CA MET A 69 10.82 5.11 -14.15
C MET A 69 10.29 4.19 -13.04
N ILE A 70 10.80 2.98 -12.95
CA ILE A 70 10.44 2.04 -11.86
C ILE A 70 10.80 2.66 -10.51
N SER A 71 11.99 3.23 -10.37
CA SER A 71 12.42 3.89 -9.13
C SER A 71 11.53 5.09 -8.78
N GLU A 72 11.12 5.88 -9.76
CA GLU A 72 10.20 7.01 -9.56
C GLU A 72 8.82 6.54 -9.12
N VAL A 73 8.27 5.49 -9.74
CA VAL A 73 6.98 4.90 -9.35
C VAL A 73 7.04 4.35 -7.92
N MET A 74 8.11 3.65 -7.54
CA MET A 74 8.29 3.15 -6.17
C MET A 74 8.40 4.30 -5.15
N SER A 75 9.10 5.39 -5.50
CA SER A 75 9.16 6.60 -4.67
C SER A 75 7.77 7.23 -4.52
N GLY A 76 7.02 7.36 -5.59
CA GLY A 76 5.65 7.86 -5.57
C GLY A 76 4.72 7.02 -4.71
N MET A 77 4.81 5.69 -4.76
CA MET A 77 4.06 4.79 -3.88
C MET A 77 4.40 5.02 -2.40
N LYS A 78 5.67 5.22 -2.09
CA LYS A 78 6.10 5.52 -0.73
C LYS A 78 5.48 6.81 -0.23
N ASP A 79 5.53 7.88 -1.02
CA ASP A 79 4.95 9.17 -0.68
C ASP A 79 3.42 9.10 -0.53
N MET A 80 2.75 8.33 -1.38
CA MET A 80 1.31 8.08 -1.27
C MET A 80 0.97 7.34 0.03
N LEU A 81 1.72 6.31 0.40
CA LEU A 81 1.51 5.62 1.67
C LEU A 81 1.68 6.58 2.85
N ASP A 82 2.75 7.36 2.84
CA ASP A 82 3.07 8.30 3.91
C ASP A 82 1.98 9.37 4.09
N GLY A 83 1.38 9.82 2.99
CA GLY A 83 0.30 10.81 3.01
C GLY A 83 -1.09 10.25 3.31
N LEU A 84 -1.38 9.02 2.88
CA LEU A 84 -2.73 8.47 2.89
C LEU A 84 -2.96 7.42 3.99
N LEU A 85 -1.91 6.94 4.65
CA LEU A 85 -2.02 5.83 5.60
C LEU A 85 -3.11 6.05 6.64
N ARG A 86 -3.04 7.14 7.38
CA ARG A 86 -3.96 7.43 8.49
C ARG A 86 -5.40 7.62 8.02
N SER A 87 -5.60 8.35 6.93
CA SER A 87 -6.93 8.74 6.46
C SER A 87 -7.66 7.65 5.67
N ASN A 88 -6.92 6.81 4.93
CA ASN A 88 -7.50 5.93 3.93
C ASN A 88 -7.18 4.44 4.12
N LEU A 89 -6.10 4.09 4.82
CA LEU A 89 -5.60 2.72 4.85
C LEU A 89 -5.73 2.03 6.20
N LEU A 90 -5.89 2.77 7.31
CA LEU A 90 -5.99 2.20 8.64
C LEU A 90 -7.45 1.91 9.03
N TYR A 91 -7.64 0.76 9.68
CA TYR A 91 -8.87 0.48 10.43
C TYR A 91 -8.92 1.32 11.71
N LYS A 92 -10.11 1.57 12.23
CA LYS A 92 -10.30 2.40 13.44
C LYS A 92 -9.50 1.90 14.64
N SER A 93 -9.38 0.59 14.81
CA SER A 93 -8.62 -0.04 15.89
C SER A 93 -7.11 0.17 15.80
N GLU A 94 -6.58 0.56 14.64
CA GLU A 94 -5.16 0.83 14.42
C GLU A 94 -4.78 2.30 14.73
N ILE A 95 -5.76 3.20 14.82
CA ILE A 95 -5.51 4.64 15.01
C ILE A 95 -4.76 4.96 16.30
N PRO A 96 -5.07 4.37 17.48
CA PRO A 96 -4.29 4.63 18.70
C PRO A 96 -2.83 4.21 18.57
N GLN A 97 -2.55 3.08 17.92
CA GLN A 97 -1.20 2.60 17.64
C GLN A 97 -0.45 3.55 16.70
N TYR A 98 -1.11 4.08 15.67
CA TYR A 98 -0.54 5.09 14.79
C TYR A 98 -0.15 6.36 15.57
N ALA A 99 -1.05 6.85 16.41
CA ALA A 99 -0.79 8.05 17.21
C ALA A 99 0.44 7.91 18.10
N GLU A 100 0.64 6.73 18.72
CA GLU A 100 1.81 6.47 19.55
C GLU A 100 3.08 6.27 18.72
N LYS A 101 3.04 5.37 17.74
CA LYS A 101 4.25 4.90 17.04
C LYS A 101 4.76 5.86 15.97
N VAL A 102 3.88 6.61 15.35
CA VAL A 102 4.22 7.50 14.23
C VAL A 102 4.12 8.96 14.65
N HIS A 103 2.95 9.40 15.13
CA HIS A 103 2.72 10.82 15.40
C HIS A 103 3.58 11.33 16.56
N LYS A 104 3.56 10.66 17.71
CA LYS A 104 4.40 11.05 18.87
C LYS A 104 5.90 10.86 18.59
N GLY A 105 6.26 9.86 17.82
CA GLY A 105 7.64 9.56 17.44
C GLY A 105 8.17 10.43 16.30
N ASN A 106 7.32 11.22 15.65
CA ASN A 106 7.64 11.98 14.43
C ASN A 106 8.36 11.11 13.39
N LEU A 107 7.84 9.89 13.19
CA LEU A 107 8.39 8.91 12.26
C LEU A 107 7.62 8.90 10.94
N THR A 108 8.31 8.55 9.87
CA THR A 108 7.69 8.39 8.55
C THR A 108 6.96 7.05 8.49
N PRO A 109 5.66 7.00 8.12
CA PRO A 109 4.88 5.76 8.09
C PRO A 109 5.54 4.63 7.33
N SER A 110 6.10 4.88 6.17
CA SER A 110 6.77 3.86 5.34
C SER A 110 7.98 3.20 6.00
N ASN A 111 8.57 3.83 7.01
CA ASN A 111 9.67 3.27 7.82
C ASN A 111 9.19 2.52 9.08
N VAL A 112 7.89 2.53 9.33
CA VAL A 112 7.27 1.89 10.50
C VAL A 112 6.34 0.75 10.12
N TYR A 113 5.52 0.96 9.09
CA TYR A 113 4.52 0.00 8.61
C TYR A 113 5.11 -0.99 7.60
N GLY A 114 4.40 -2.09 7.37
CA GLY A 114 4.89 -3.21 6.58
C GLY A 114 3.97 -3.60 5.43
N SER A 115 4.13 -4.83 5.00
CA SER A 115 3.55 -5.41 3.79
C SER A 115 2.03 -5.30 3.69
N ALA A 116 1.30 -5.56 4.78
CA ALA A 116 -0.17 -5.51 4.74
C ALA A 116 -0.69 -4.12 4.39
N HIS A 117 -0.08 -3.08 4.94
CA HIS A 117 -0.47 -1.69 4.67
C HIS A 117 -0.09 -1.26 3.25
N LEU A 118 1.06 -1.72 2.74
CA LEU A 118 1.43 -1.54 1.34
C LEU A 118 0.41 -2.21 0.41
N LEU A 119 -0.04 -3.42 0.73
CA LEU A 119 -1.04 -4.12 -0.07
C LEU A 119 -2.40 -3.42 -0.04
N ARG A 120 -2.81 -2.86 1.11
CA ARG A 120 -4.01 -2.01 1.19
C ARG A 120 -3.90 -0.76 0.30
N LEU A 121 -2.72 -0.14 0.21
CA LEU A 121 -2.48 0.95 -0.73
C LEU A 121 -2.69 0.48 -2.18
N MET A 122 -2.17 -0.70 -2.54
CA MET A 122 -2.30 -1.23 -3.90
C MET A 122 -3.77 -1.42 -4.34
N VAL A 123 -4.65 -1.82 -3.42
CA VAL A 123 -6.10 -1.93 -3.69
C VAL A 123 -6.72 -0.58 -4.09
N HIS A 124 -6.28 0.50 -3.45
CA HIS A 124 -6.77 1.84 -3.71
C HIS A 124 -6.01 2.58 -4.82
N MET A 125 -4.90 2.01 -5.29
CA MET A 125 -3.97 2.67 -6.21
C MET A 125 -4.68 3.14 -7.49
N GLY A 126 -5.48 2.28 -8.13
CA GLY A 126 -6.21 2.63 -9.34
C GLY A 126 -7.13 3.84 -9.12
N SER A 127 -7.88 3.86 -8.03
CA SER A 127 -8.76 4.97 -7.67
C SER A 127 -7.97 6.26 -7.41
N PHE A 128 -6.86 6.18 -6.69
CA PHE A 128 -6.02 7.36 -6.42
C PHE A 128 -5.42 7.93 -7.70
N LEU A 129 -4.91 7.09 -8.59
CA LEU A 129 -4.34 7.52 -9.86
C LEU A 129 -5.41 8.11 -10.78
N ASN A 130 -6.58 7.48 -10.87
CA ASN A 130 -7.69 7.98 -11.69
C ASN A 130 -8.27 9.30 -11.19
N ASN A 131 -8.18 9.59 -9.90
CA ASN A 131 -8.64 10.85 -9.29
C ASN A 131 -7.52 11.89 -9.13
N SER A 132 -6.29 11.55 -9.50
CA SER A 132 -5.17 12.49 -9.47
C SER A 132 -5.22 13.43 -10.66
N ASN A 133 -4.60 14.62 -10.53
CA ASN A 133 -4.39 15.54 -11.66
C ASN A 133 -3.22 15.09 -12.55
N MET A 134 -2.96 13.78 -12.62
CA MET A 134 -1.92 13.27 -13.51
C MET A 134 -2.31 13.54 -14.96
N ASP A 135 -1.35 14.03 -15.72
CA ASP A 135 -1.53 14.17 -17.17
C ASP A 135 -1.62 12.78 -17.81
N THR A 136 -2.82 12.40 -18.21
CA THR A 136 -3.12 11.14 -18.88
C THR A 136 -3.18 11.28 -20.40
N SER A 137 -2.79 12.43 -20.94
CA SER A 137 -2.76 12.69 -22.39
C SER A 137 -1.71 11.83 -23.12
N ASP A 138 -0.68 11.38 -22.41
CA ASP A 138 0.31 10.44 -22.94
C ASP A 138 -0.03 9.00 -22.50
N GLU A 139 -0.84 8.32 -23.31
CA GLU A 139 -1.25 6.93 -23.08
C GLU A 139 -0.07 5.98 -22.89
N SER A 140 1.05 6.22 -23.57
CA SER A 140 2.25 5.39 -23.47
C SER A 140 2.84 5.43 -22.06
N ASN A 141 2.87 6.59 -21.43
CA ASN A 141 3.33 6.73 -20.04
C ASN A 141 2.36 6.09 -19.05
N VAL A 142 1.06 6.22 -19.28
CA VAL A 142 0.03 5.59 -18.45
C VAL A 142 0.14 4.07 -18.48
N GLU A 143 0.25 3.48 -19.67
CA GLU A 143 0.46 2.05 -19.85
C GLU A 143 1.75 1.55 -19.20
N LEU A 144 2.82 2.33 -19.27
CA LEU A 144 4.09 1.99 -18.64
C LEU A 144 3.96 1.97 -17.11
N ILE A 145 3.34 2.98 -16.52
CA ILE A 145 3.10 3.05 -15.08
C ILE A 145 2.22 1.89 -14.61
N GLU A 146 1.12 1.62 -15.31
CA GLU A 146 0.23 0.48 -15.04
C GLU A 146 0.99 -0.84 -15.05
N ARG A 147 1.82 -1.07 -16.07
CA ARG A 147 2.66 -2.27 -16.19
C ARG A 147 3.67 -2.38 -15.04
N ILE A 148 4.30 -1.28 -14.65
CA ILE A 148 5.24 -1.26 -13.52
C ILE A 148 4.53 -1.66 -12.23
N ILE A 149 3.35 -1.10 -11.96
CA ILE A 149 2.55 -1.41 -10.77
C ILE A 149 2.14 -2.88 -10.75
N ASN A 150 1.63 -3.39 -11.86
CA ASN A 150 1.21 -4.79 -11.96
C ASN A 150 2.40 -5.77 -11.85
N ASN A 151 3.56 -5.43 -12.40
CA ASN A 151 4.79 -6.22 -12.20
C ASN A 151 5.27 -6.20 -10.74
N PHE A 152 5.12 -5.09 -10.06
CA PHE A 152 5.40 -5.03 -8.62
C PHE A 152 4.45 -5.91 -7.80
N LEU A 153 3.16 -5.96 -8.15
CA LEU A 153 2.22 -6.89 -7.54
C LEU A 153 2.61 -8.36 -7.74
N LEU A 154 3.07 -8.73 -8.93
CA LEU A 154 3.60 -10.07 -9.19
C LEU A 154 4.85 -10.39 -8.35
N TYR A 155 5.71 -9.40 -8.12
CA TYR A 155 6.85 -9.54 -7.21
C TYR A 155 6.40 -9.76 -5.75
N LEU A 156 5.39 -9.01 -5.28
CA LEU A 156 4.81 -9.21 -3.95
C LEU A 156 4.21 -10.61 -3.81
N ASP A 157 3.50 -11.07 -4.84
CA ASP A 157 2.90 -12.40 -4.89
C ASP A 157 3.96 -13.50 -4.83
N ALA A 158 5.02 -13.40 -5.62
CA ALA A 158 6.13 -14.33 -5.58
C ALA A 158 6.85 -14.39 -4.21
N ASN A 159 6.77 -13.32 -3.43
CA ASN A 159 7.36 -13.21 -2.08
C ASN A 159 6.32 -13.31 -0.96
N HIS A 160 5.07 -13.72 -1.24
CA HIS A 160 3.96 -13.64 -0.28
C HIS A 160 4.24 -14.41 1.02
N ALA A 161 4.82 -15.60 0.96
CA ALA A 161 5.13 -16.42 2.13
C ALA A 161 6.10 -15.72 3.13
N ARG A 162 7.00 -14.88 2.61
CA ARG A 162 7.94 -14.11 3.43
C ARG A 162 7.32 -12.81 3.95
N LEU A 163 6.57 -12.13 3.12
CA LEU A 163 6.06 -10.78 3.39
C LEU A 163 4.76 -10.80 4.21
N PHE A 164 3.86 -11.73 3.91
CA PHE A 164 2.49 -11.75 4.44
C PHE A 164 2.26 -12.94 5.40
N THR A 165 2.95 -12.93 6.51
CA THR A 165 2.79 -13.96 7.56
C THR A 165 1.87 -13.46 8.68
N SER A 166 1.02 -14.36 9.21
CA SER A 166 0.21 -14.07 10.40
C SER A 166 1.04 -13.71 11.64
N LYS A 167 2.31 -14.11 11.68
CA LYS A 167 3.27 -13.73 12.73
C LYS A 167 3.58 -12.23 12.77
N ASN A 168 3.20 -11.47 11.75
CA ASN A 168 3.31 -10.01 11.74
C ASN A 168 2.32 -9.34 12.71
N TYR A 169 1.25 -10.04 13.13
CA TYR A 169 0.21 -9.52 14.02
C TYR A 169 0.52 -9.98 15.45
N THR A 170 1.07 -9.09 16.24
CA THR A 170 1.68 -9.43 17.55
C THR A 170 1.03 -8.77 18.75
N GLN A 171 0.06 -7.87 18.54
CA GLN A 171 -0.58 -7.11 19.61
C GLN A 171 -2.10 -7.30 19.57
N ASN A 172 -2.72 -7.33 20.76
CA ASN A 172 -4.16 -7.29 20.90
C ASN A 172 -4.63 -5.82 21.00
N ALA A 173 -5.59 -5.41 20.17
CA ALA A 173 -6.05 -4.04 20.10
C ALA A 173 -6.67 -3.55 21.42
N GLU A 174 -7.44 -4.39 22.09
CA GLU A 174 -8.08 -4.03 23.37
C GLU A 174 -7.07 -3.88 24.51
N GLU A 175 -6.09 -4.79 24.58
CA GLU A 175 -5.00 -4.68 25.54
C GLU A 175 -4.13 -3.48 25.27
N TYR A 176 -3.93 -3.13 24.00
CA TYR A 176 -3.16 -1.95 23.61
C TYR A 176 -3.84 -0.66 24.07
N ILE A 177 -5.14 -0.51 23.83
CA ILE A 177 -5.91 0.65 24.26
C ILE A 177 -5.88 0.81 25.78
N LYS A 178 -6.11 -0.28 26.54
CA LYS A 178 -6.05 -0.26 28.01
C LYS A 178 -4.69 0.20 28.55
N ARG A 179 -3.59 -0.21 27.92
CA ARG A 179 -2.23 0.22 28.32
C ARG A 179 -2.00 1.71 28.08
N GLU A 180 -2.55 2.25 27.00
CA GLU A 180 -2.41 3.68 26.71
C GLU A 180 -3.26 4.55 27.62
N GLU A 181 -4.45 4.11 28.01
CA GLU A 181 -5.30 4.78 29.00
C GLU A 181 -4.60 4.91 30.37
N ILE A 182 -3.95 3.84 30.84
CA ILE A 182 -3.21 3.83 32.12
C ILE A 182 -2.01 4.78 32.10
N LYS A 183 -1.35 5.00 30.95
CA LYS A 183 -0.21 5.91 30.84
C LYS A 183 -0.60 7.39 30.83
N THR A 184 -1.87 7.70 30.62
CA THR A 184 -2.40 9.07 30.55
C THR A 184 -2.99 9.55 31.89
N GLU A 185 -3.13 8.68 32.88
CA GLU A 185 -3.45 9.01 34.28
C GLU A 185 -2.18 9.25 35.12
#